data_c5e0287321527334a8a47a3a4373f9cd
#
_entry.id   c5e0287321527334a8a47a3a4373f9cd
#
_cell.length_a   1.000
_cell.length_b   1.000
_cell.length_c   1.000
_cell.angle_alpha   90.00
_cell.angle_beta   90.00
_cell.angle_gamma   90.00
#
_symmetry.space_group_name_H-M   'P 1'
#
loop_
_entity.id
_entity.type
_entity.pdbx_description
1 polymer ?
#
loop_
_entity_poly.entity_id
_entity_poly.type
_entity_poly.pdbx_seq_one_letter_code
_entity_poly.pdbx_strand_id
1 'polypeptide(L)'
;MEFLMNLSDGKQFTIQLLIVLICLFYGARKGGIALGLLGGIGMFVLTFGFGVSPGKPAIDVIFTILCVVVASATLLASGGLDVMLQIAERILRKNPKFLTILAPFVTAFLTILCGTGHVVYTMMPIIYDIAIKNGIRPERPMAAASVSSQMGIIASPVSVAVVSLTAMLLAPGIKHLEGFDGYLNLLAITIPATLI
;
A
#
# COMPACT_ATOMS: atom_id res chain seq x y z
N MET A 1 36.55 4.69 10.96
CA MET A 1 35.33 5.50 10.85
C MET A 1 35.59 6.89 10.30
N GLU A 2 36.69 7.56 10.67
CA GLU A 2 37.06 8.89 10.14
C GLU A 2 37.23 8.97 8.61
N PHE A 3 37.56 7.87 7.97
CA PHE A 3 37.77 7.81 6.51
C PHE A 3 36.50 8.09 5.70
N LEU A 4 35.32 7.62 6.18
CA LEU A 4 34.04 7.84 5.51
C LEU A 4 33.48 9.26 5.77
N MET A 5 33.82 9.86 6.89
CA MET A 5 33.43 11.23 7.25
C MET A 5 34.26 12.30 6.55
N ASN A 6 35.45 11.97 6.05
CA ASN A 6 36.38 12.88 5.34
C ASN A 6 36.24 12.85 3.81
N LEU A 7 35.23 12.12 3.27
CA LEU A 7 34.95 12.16 1.84
C LEU A 7 34.26 13.49 1.46
N SER A 8 34.50 13.94 0.22
CA SER A 8 33.74 15.05 -0.39
C SER A 8 32.25 14.77 -0.29
N ASP A 9 31.44 15.81 0.08
CA ASP A 9 30.01 15.73 0.32
C ASP A 9 29.23 14.98 -0.77
N GLY A 10 29.60 15.15 -2.04
CA GLY A 10 28.97 14.46 -3.15
C GLY A 10 29.23 12.93 -3.17
N LYS A 11 30.46 12.51 -2.80
CA LYS A 11 30.79 11.08 -2.70
C LYS A 11 30.13 10.42 -1.51
N GLN A 12 30.06 11.15 -0.38
CA GLN A 12 29.39 10.69 0.82
C GLN A 12 27.90 10.48 0.56
N PHE A 13 27.23 11.45 -0.07
CA PHE A 13 25.83 11.33 -0.48
C PHE A 13 25.59 10.14 -1.41
N THR A 14 26.47 9.95 -2.41
CA THR A 14 26.33 8.83 -3.37
C THR A 14 26.41 7.49 -2.67
N ILE A 15 27.34 7.31 -1.72
CA ILE A 15 27.49 6.06 -0.97
C ILE A 15 26.27 5.83 -0.06
N GLN A 16 25.81 6.85 0.64
CA GLN A 16 24.61 6.78 1.49
C GLN A 16 23.39 6.38 0.67
N LEU A 17 23.17 7.03 -0.47
CA LEU A 17 22.08 6.71 -1.39
C LEU A 17 22.17 5.27 -1.89
N LEU A 18 23.36 4.81 -2.23
CA LEU A 18 23.59 3.44 -2.72
C LEU A 18 23.28 2.41 -1.63
N ILE A 19 23.66 2.65 -0.38
CA ILE A 19 23.28 1.78 0.76
C ILE A 19 21.76 1.70 0.91
N VAL A 20 21.07 2.84 0.86
CA VAL A 20 19.61 2.88 0.96
C VAL A 20 18.98 2.09 -0.19
N LEU A 21 19.42 2.31 -1.42
CA LEU A 21 18.90 1.59 -2.60
C LEU A 21 19.15 0.09 -2.54
N ILE A 22 20.33 -0.35 -2.10
CA ILE A 22 20.65 -1.77 -1.92
C ILE A 22 19.72 -2.40 -0.87
N CYS A 23 19.58 -1.77 0.30
CA CYS A 23 18.72 -2.26 1.36
C CYS A 23 17.25 -2.35 0.89
N LEU A 24 16.79 -1.33 0.18
CA LEU A 24 15.43 -1.27 -0.35
C LEU A 24 15.20 -2.33 -1.44
N PHE A 25 16.10 -2.43 -2.42
CA PHE A 25 15.97 -3.37 -3.53
C PHE A 25 16.02 -4.82 -3.04
N TYR A 26 16.98 -5.13 -2.17
CA TYR A 26 17.13 -6.49 -1.63
C TYR A 26 16.00 -6.83 -0.65
N GLY A 27 15.55 -5.85 0.15
CA GLY A 27 14.41 -5.98 1.03
C GLY A 27 13.11 -6.21 0.28
N ALA A 28 12.86 -5.45 -0.78
CA ALA A 28 11.69 -5.62 -1.63
C ALA A 28 11.67 -6.97 -2.34
N ARG A 29 12.85 -7.46 -2.77
CA ARG A 29 12.97 -8.77 -3.43
C ARG A 29 12.68 -9.94 -2.48
N LYS A 30 13.03 -9.84 -1.20
CA LYS A 30 12.73 -10.85 -0.18
C LYS A 30 11.30 -10.73 0.37
N GLY A 31 10.75 -9.52 0.34
CA GLY A 31 9.39 -9.23 0.79
C GLY A 31 9.18 -9.33 2.31
N GLY A 32 7.96 -9.05 2.74
CA GLY A 32 7.54 -9.20 4.13
C GLY A 32 8.43 -8.48 5.15
N ILE A 33 8.79 -9.13 6.22
CA ILE A 33 9.58 -8.60 7.35
C ILE A 33 11.01 -8.21 6.92
N ALA A 34 11.53 -8.81 5.85
CA ALA A 34 12.91 -8.56 5.40
C ALA A 34 13.14 -7.11 4.98
N LEU A 35 12.12 -6.44 4.43
CA LEU A 35 12.21 -5.02 4.06
C LEU A 35 12.47 -4.14 5.30
N GLY A 36 11.71 -4.37 6.38
CA GLY A 36 11.89 -3.64 7.64
C GLY A 36 13.23 -3.93 8.30
N LEU A 37 13.65 -5.19 8.34
CA LEU A 37 14.93 -5.60 8.92
C LEU A 37 16.11 -4.98 8.17
N LEU A 38 16.12 -5.04 6.84
CA LEU A 38 17.16 -4.43 6.01
C LEU A 38 17.14 -2.90 6.08
N GLY A 39 15.96 -2.29 6.20
CA GLY A 39 15.84 -0.86 6.48
C GLY A 39 16.48 -0.47 7.80
N GLY A 40 16.25 -1.25 8.86
CA GLY A 40 16.91 -1.07 10.17
C GLY A 40 18.41 -1.22 10.11
N ILE A 41 18.93 -2.24 9.41
CA ILE A 41 20.37 -2.44 9.19
C ILE A 41 20.96 -1.26 8.40
N GLY A 42 20.29 -0.80 7.34
CA GLY A 42 20.70 0.36 6.56
C GLY A 42 20.80 1.63 7.42
N MET A 43 19.78 1.88 8.25
CA MET A 43 19.78 3.01 9.19
C MET A 43 20.93 2.89 10.20
N PHE A 44 21.19 1.69 10.75
CA PHE A 44 22.30 1.45 11.65
C PHE A 44 23.66 1.78 10.99
N VAL A 45 23.86 1.33 9.75
CA VAL A 45 25.09 1.62 8.98
C VAL A 45 25.25 3.12 8.72
N LEU A 46 24.17 3.82 8.37
CA LEU A 46 24.19 5.27 8.14
C LEU A 46 24.50 6.05 9.42
N THR A 47 23.89 5.65 10.54
CA THR A 47 24.09 6.33 11.84
C THR A 47 25.52 6.12 12.37
N PHE A 48 25.97 4.87 12.43
CA PHE A 48 27.28 4.55 13.03
C PHE A 48 28.44 4.69 12.05
N GLY A 49 28.20 4.50 10.74
CA GLY A 49 29.23 4.61 9.71
C GLY A 49 29.47 6.04 9.22
N PHE A 50 28.42 6.82 9.08
CA PHE A 50 28.47 8.18 8.51
C PHE A 50 28.11 9.29 9.52
N GLY A 51 27.80 8.93 10.76
CA GLY A 51 27.41 9.91 11.78
C GLY A 51 26.08 10.64 11.51
N VAL A 52 25.23 10.08 10.63
CA VAL A 52 23.93 10.66 10.33
C VAL A 52 23.02 10.51 11.55
N SER A 53 22.59 11.63 12.14
CA SER A 53 21.66 11.59 13.27
C SER A 53 20.30 11.08 12.80
N PRO A 54 19.73 10.06 13.45
CA PRO A 54 18.40 9.58 13.10
C PRO A 54 17.36 10.69 13.33
N GLY A 55 16.45 10.84 12.37
CA GLY A 55 15.34 11.78 12.48
C GLY A 55 14.39 11.39 13.62
N LYS A 56 13.55 12.33 14.03
CA LYS A 56 12.49 12.02 15.00
C LYS A 56 11.52 11.00 14.40
N PRO A 57 11.25 9.87 15.09
CA PRO A 57 10.28 8.90 14.60
C PRO A 57 8.88 9.55 14.54
N ALA A 58 8.16 9.33 13.44
CA ALA A 58 6.80 9.79 13.28
C ALA A 58 5.84 8.90 14.10
N ILE A 59 5.80 9.11 15.41
CA ILE A 59 5.07 8.26 16.37
C ILE A 59 3.58 8.20 16.01
N ASP A 60 2.98 9.34 15.62
CA ASP A 60 1.56 9.42 15.25
C ASP A 60 1.24 8.54 14.04
N VAL A 61 2.16 8.51 13.05
CA VAL A 61 2.02 7.64 11.88
C VAL A 61 2.11 6.17 12.28
N ILE A 62 3.04 5.80 13.18
CA ILE A 62 3.21 4.44 13.66
C ILE A 62 1.96 3.98 14.40
N PHE A 63 1.40 4.79 15.30
CA PHE A 63 0.17 4.45 16.01
C PHE A 63 -1.01 4.31 15.07
N THR A 64 -1.14 5.20 14.08
CA THR A 64 -2.23 5.10 13.09
C THR A 64 -2.10 3.81 12.29
N ILE A 65 -0.90 3.44 11.83
CA ILE A 65 -0.65 2.18 11.14
C ILE A 65 -1.04 0.99 12.01
N LEU A 66 -0.66 0.98 13.28
CA LEU A 66 -1.02 -0.09 14.22
C LEU A 66 -2.54 -0.21 14.38
N CYS A 67 -3.25 0.90 14.56
CA CYS A 67 -4.71 0.89 14.67
C CYS A 67 -5.38 0.32 13.41
N VAL A 68 -4.91 0.71 12.22
CA VAL A 68 -5.43 0.20 10.94
C VAL A 68 -5.15 -1.29 10.78
N VAL A 69 -3.95 -1.75 11.13
CA VAL A 69 -3.59 -3.18 11.07
C VAL A 69 -4.44 -3.99 12.03
N VAL A 70 -4.63 -3.53 13.26
CA VAL A 70 -5.48 -4.20 14.25
C VAL A 70 -6.94 -4.26 13.78
N ALA A 71 -7.48 -3.15 13.26
CA ALA A 71 -8.84 -3.12 12.72
C ALA A 71 -9.03 -4.09 11.56
N SER A 72 -8.08 -4.13 10.63
CA SER A 72 -8.10 -5.06 9.49
C SER A 72 -7.97 -6.53 9.94
N ALA A 73 -7.09 -6.79 10.91
CA ALA A 73 -6.92 -8.13 11.48
C ALA A 73 -8.18 -8.58 12.23
N THR A 74 -8.86 -7.68 12.93
CA THR A 74 -10.13 -7.97 13.62
C THR A 74 -11.23 -8.30 12.60
N LEU A 75 -11.32 -7.54 11.50
CA LEU A 75 -12.26 -7.82 10.40
C LEU A 75 -12.02 -9.22 9.82
N LEU A 76 -10.76 -9.58 9.62
CA LEU A 76 -10.37 -10.90 9.13
C LEU A 76 -10.73 -11.99 10.14
N ALA A 77 -10.36 -11.82 11.41
CA ALA A 77 -10.59 -12.79 12.49
C ALA A 77 -12.09 -13.00 12.81
N SER A 78 -12.91 -11.96 12.62
CA SER A 78 -14.38 -12.04 12.82
C SER A 78 -15.13 -12.72 11.67
N GLY A 79 -14.43 -13.10 10.58
CA GLY A 79 -15.06 -13.63 9.37
C GLY A 79 -15.77 -12.58 8.53
N GLY A 80 -15.63 -11.30 8.85
CA GLY A 80 -16.24 -10.21 8.10
C GLY A 80 -15.77 -10.16 6.65
N LEU A 81 -14.48 -10.42 6.42
CA LEU A 81 -13.93 -10.51 5.07
C LEU A 81 -14.56 -11.66 4.27
N ASP A 82 -14.79 -12.82 4.89
CA ASP A 82 -15.41 -13.98 4.22
C ASP A 82 -16.83 -13.66 3.75
N VAL A 83 -17.61 -12.94 4.56
CA VAL A 83 -18.95 -12.50 4.18
C VAL A 83 -18.88 -11.54 3.00
N MET A 84 -17.95 -10.60 3.02
CA MET A 84 -17.75 -9.65 1.91
C MET A 84 -17.34 -10.38 0.62
N LEU A 85 -16.46 -11.37 0.71
CA LEU A 85 -16.05 -12.21 -0.41
C LEU A 85 -17.21 -13.02 -0.97
N GLN A 86 -18.06 -13.60 -0.12
CA GLN A 86 -19.26 -14.32 -0.55
C GLN A 86 -20.25 -13.43 -1.31
N ILE A 87 -20.43 -12.19 -0.84
CA ILE A 87 -21.27 -11.20 -1.55
C ILE A 87 -20.67 -10.87 -2.91
N ALA A 88 -19.37 -10.61 -2.96
CA ALA A 88 -18.62 -10.34 -4.19
C ALA A 88 -18.73 -11.51 -5.18
N GLU A 89 -18.51 -12.73 -4.72
CA GLU A 89 -18.66 -13.95 -5.54
C GLU A 89 -20.08 -14.08 -6.09
N ARG A 90 -21.10 -13.84 -5.28
CA ARG A 90 -22.50 -13.88 -5.73
C ARG A 90 -22.79 -12.86 -6.82
N ILE A 91 -22.25 -11.65 -6.72
CA ILE A 91 -22.39 -10.60 -7.73
C ILE A 91 -21.72 -11.01 -9.03
N LEU A 92 -20.50 -11.54 -8.97
CA LEU A 92 -19.74 -11.97 -10.14
C LEU A 92 -20.40 -13.18 -10.84
N ARG A 93 -20.86 -14.18 -10.06
CA ARG A 93 -21.54 -15.37 -10.60
C ARG A 93 -22.88 -15.07 -11.25
N LYS A 94 -23.58 -14.02 -10.78
CA LYS A 94 -24.86 -13.61 -11.36
C LYS A 94 -24.71 -12.98 -12.76
N ASN A 95 -23.57 -12.34 -13.05
CA ASN A 95 -23.35 -11.59 -14.27
C ASN A 95 -22.02 -11.97 -14.96
N PRO A 96 -21.83 -13.24 -15.38
CA PRO A 96 -20.54 -13.71 -15.89
C PRO A 96 -20.10 -13.03 -17.18
N LYS A 97 -21.06 -12.59 -18.02
CA LYS A 97 -20.78 -11.89 -19.28
C LYS A 97 -20.02 -10.57 -19.10
N PHE A 98 -20.22 -9.92 -17.96
CA PHE A 98 -19.56 -8.67 -17.60
C PHE A 98 -18.37 -8.86 -16.65
N LEU A 99 -17.87 -10.10 -16.50
CA LEU A 99 -16.82 -10.44 -15.55
C LEU A 99 -15.59 -9.51 -15.69
N THR A 100 -15.18 -9.22 -16.92
CA THR A 100 -13.99 -8.39 -17.19
C THR A 100 -14.12 -6.96 -16.67
N ILE A 101 -15.33 -6.43 -16.63
CA ILE A 101 -15.60 -5.08 -16.10
C ILE A 101 -15.95 -5.16 -14.60
N LEU A 102 -16.75 -6.15 -14.22
CA LEU A 102 -17.28 -6.23 -12.86
C LEU A 102 -16.22 -6.68 -11.84
N ALA A 103 -15.29 -7.56 -12.24
CA ALA A 103 -14.22 -8.03 -11.35
C ALA A 103 -13.33 -6.88 -10.85
N PRO A 104 -12.80 -5.97 -11.70
CA PRO A 104 -12.02 -4.82 -11.21
C PRO A 104 -12.82 -3.90 -10.27
N PHE A 105 -14.09 -3.61 -10.57
CA PHE A 105 -14.91 -2.77 -9.69
C PHE A 105 -15.15 -3.41 -8.32
N VAL A 106 -15.48 -4.68 -8.30
CA VAL A 106 -15.72 -5.42 -7.04
C VAL A 106 -14.44 -5.52 -6.23
N THR A 107 -13.30 -5.82 -6.84
CA THR A 107 -12.01 -5.90 -6.13
C THR A 107 -11.55 -4.53 -5.64
N ALA A 108 -11.70 -3.46 -6.43
CA ALA A 108 -11.42 -2.10 -5.99
C ALA A 108 -12.28 -1.71 -4.78
N PHE A 109 -13.59 -1.98 -4.84
CA PHE A 109 -14.50 -1.69 -3.74
C PHE A 109 -14.14 -2.44 -2.45
N LEU A 110 -13.82 -3.74 -2.56
CA LEU A 110 -13.36 -4.52 -1.42
C LEU A 110 -12.04 -3.97 -0.85
N THR A 111 -11.12 -3.56 -1.72
CA THR A 111 -9.85 -2.96 -1.30
C THR A 111 -10.07 -1.63 -0.59
N ILE A 112 -10.99 -0.79 -1.08
CA ILE A 112 -11.35 0.47 -0.42
C ILE A 112 -11.87 0.21 1.00
N LEU A 113 -12.71 -0.79 1.19
CA LEU A 113 -13.26 -1.14 2.50
C LEU A 113 -12.22 -1.76 3.44
N CYS A 114 -11.36 -2.64 2.93
CA CYS A 114 -10.36 -3.34 3.73
C CYS A 114 -9.06 -2.54 3.93
N GLY A 115 -8.81 -1.51 3.14
CA GLY A 115 -7.60 -0.69 3.22
C GLY A 115 -6.33 -1.36 2.72
N THR A 116 -6.42 -2.58 2.18
CA THR A 116 -5.26 -3.35 1.71
C THR A 116 -5.50 -3.99 0.35
N GLY A 117 -4.50 -3.95 -0.55
CA GLY A 117 -4.57 -4.59 -1.87
C GLY A 117 -4.49 -6.13 -1.82
N HIS A 118 -4.22 -6.72 -0.67
CA HIS A 118 -4.11 -8.18 -0.54
C HIS A 118 -5.43 -8.92 -0.76
N VAL A 119 -6.55 -8.23 -0.65
CA VAL A 119 -7.89 -8.77 -0.91
C VAL A 119 -8.01 -9.35 -2.32
N VAL A 120 -7.27 -8.82 -3.30
CA VAL A 120 -7.27 -9.36 -4.66
C VAL A 120 -6.82 -10.82 -4.72
N TYR A 121 -5.87 -11.23 -3.87
CA TYR A 121 -5.38 -12.62 -3.88
C TYR A 121 -6.46 -13.62 -3.48
N THR A 122 -7.38 -13.25 -2.62
CA THR A 122 -8.53 -14.08 -2.25
C THR A 122 -9.61 -14.09 -3.32
N MET A 123 -9.70 -13.02 -4.13
CA MET A 123 -10.63 -12.93 -5.26
C MET A 123 -10.12 -13.63 -6.53
N MET A 124 -8.81 -13.78 -6.71
CA MET A 124 -8.22 -14.38 -7.90
C MET A 124 -8.78 -15.79 -8.22
N PRO A 125 -8.84 -16.74 -7.27
CA PRO A 125 -9.40 -18.06 -7.52
C PRO A 125 -10.87 -18.02 -7.95
N ILE A 126 -11.65 -17.10 -7.37
CA ILE A 126 -13.07 -16.91 -7.66
C ILE A 126 -13.24 -16.40 -9.09
N ILE A 127 -12.48 -15.37 -9.47
CA ILE A 127 -12.50 -14.78 -10.81
C ILE A 127 -12.09 -15.84 -11.86
N TYR A 128 -11.04 -16.62 -11.55
CA TYR A 128 -10.55 -17.70 -12.41
C TYR A 128 -11.63 -18.77 -12.65
N ASP A 129 -12.24 -19.27 -11.58
CA ASP A 129 -13.29 -20.31 -11.66
C ASP A 129 -14.49 -19.85 -12.51
N ILE A 130 -14.94 -18.60 -12.29
CA ILE A 130 -16.06 -18.04 -13.07
C ILE A 130 -15.65 -17.84 -14.53
N ALA A 131 -14.43 -17.38 -14.80
CA ALA A 131 -13.95 -17.15 -16.16
C ALA A 131 -13.91 -18.47 -16.96
N ILE A 132 -13.29 -19.50 -16.42
CA ILE A 132 -13.16 -20.81 -17.07
C ILE A 132 -14.53 -21.43 -17.33
N LYS A 133 -15.43 -21.43 -16.34
CA LYS A 133 -16.79 -21.99 -16.49
C LYS A 133 -17.63 -21.30 -17.56
N ASN A 134 -17.33 -20.07 -17.90
CA ASN A 134 -18.05 -19.28 -18.89
C ASN A 134 -17.27 -19.10 -20.20
N GLY A 135 -16.16 -19.80 -20.40
CA GLY A 135 -15.36 -19.71 -21.63
C GLY A 135 -14.66 -18.37 -21.84
N ILE A 136 -14.47 -17.59 -20.76
CA ILE A 136 -13.79 -16.30 -20.78
C ILE A 136 -12.31 -16.54 -20.46
N ARG A 137 -11.40 -15.87 -21.19
CA ARG A 137 -9.97 -15.92 -20.88
C ARG A 137 -9.72 -15.24 -19.53
N PRO A 138 -9.20 -15.95 -18.51
CA PRO A 138 -9.07 -15.43 -17.14
C PRO A 138 -8.05 -14.33 -17.00
N GLU A 139 -7.07 -14.23 -17.90
CA GLU A 139 -5.96 -13.27 -17.82
C GLU A 139 -6.47 -11.81 -17.78
N ARG A 140 -7.49 -11.49 -18.59
CA ARG A 140 -8.02 -10.12 -18.67
C ARG A 140 -8.71 -9.68 -17.38
N PRO A 141 -9.73 -10.38 -16.87
CA PRO A 141 -10.39 -9.97 -15.63
C PRO A 141 -9.44 -10.03 -14.41
N MET A 142 -8.50 -10.98 -14.38
CA MET A 142 -7.52 -11.09 -13.29
C MET A 142 -6.51 -9.95 -13.31
N ALA A 143 -5.96 -9.60 -14.48
CA ALA A 143 -5.03 -8.48 -14.61
C ALA A 143 -5.72 -7.16 -14.26
N ALA A 144 -6.91 -6.91 -14.79
CA ALA A 144 -7.69 -5.73 -14.47
C ALA A 144 -8.03 -5.63 -12.97
N ALA A 145 -8.44 -6.73 -12.35
CA ALA A 145 -8.73 -6.80 -10.92
C ALA A 145 -7.48 -6.52 -10.06
N SER A 146 -6.31 -7.02 -10.48
CA SER A 146 -5.04 -6.76 -9.79
C SER A 146 -4.69 -5.27 -9.80
N VAL A 147 -4.76 -4.63 -10.96
CA VAL A 147 -4.48 -3.20 -11.10
C VAL A 147 -5.48 -2.35 -10.32
N SER A 148 -6.78 -2.63 -10.46
CA SER A 148 -7.85 -1.90 -9.75
C SER A 148 -7.76 -2.04 -8.24
N SER A 149 -7.32 -3.19 -7.74
CA SER A 149 -7.08 -3.38 -6.31
C SER A 149 -5.96 -2.47 -5.80
N GLN A 150 -4.87 -2.32 -6.54
CA GLN A 150 -3.78 -1.40 -6.16
C GLN A 150 -4.24 0.07 -6.20
N MET A 151 -5.02 0.44 -7.20
CA MET A 151 -5.62 1.78 -7.28
C MET A 151 -6.61 2.03 -6.13
N GLY A 152 -7.39 1.01 -5.73
CA GLY A 152 -8.32 1.08 -4.60
C GLY A 152 -7.66 1.44 -3.26
N ILE A 153 -6.37 1.14 -3.08
CA ILE A 153 -5.62 1.52 -1.86
C ILE A 153 -5.60 3.05 -1.68
N ILE A 154 -5.42 3.79 -2.78
CA ILE A 154 -5.31 5.25 -2.76
C ILE A 154 -6.67 5.90 -2.46
N ALA A 155 -7.77 5.24 -2.82
CA ALA A 155 -9.13 5.69 -2.54
C ALA A 155 -9.64 5.22 -1.17
N SER A 156 -8.89 4.38 -0.46
CA SER A 156 -9.34 3.82 0.81
C SER A 156 -9.11 4.78 1.97
N PRO A 157 -10.15 5.10 2.73
CA PRO A 157 -10.01 5.90 3.94
C PRO A 157 -9.24 5.20 5.05
N VAL A 158 -9.12 3.89 4.99
CA VAL A 158 -8.48 3.05 6.04
C VAL A 158 -7.07 2.65 5.63
N SER A 159 -6.61 3.02 4.42
CA SER A 159 -5.30 2.60 3.95
C SER A 159 -4.16 3.34 4.65
N VAL A 160 -3.13 2.58 4.98
CA VAL A 160 -1.88 3.12 5.55
C VAL A 160 -1.28 4.21 4.66
N ALA A 161 -1.36 4.05 3.34
CA ALA A 161 -0.79 5.01 2.38
C ALA A 161 -1.45 6.38 2.48
N VAL A 162 -2.80 6.43 2.48
CA VAL A 162 -3.57 7.69 2.57
C VAL A 162 -3.38 8.35 3.92
N VAL A 163 -3.41 7.58 5.00
CA VAL A 163 -3.22 8.09 6.36
C VAL A 163 -1.82 8.64 6.55
N SER A 164 -0.79 7.92 6.10
CA SER A 164 0.60 8.38 6.20
C SER A 164 0.85 9.64 5.37
N LEU A 165 0.31 9.70 4.15
CA LEU A 165 0.42 10.89 3.30
C LEU A 165 -0.25 12.10 3.95
N THR A 166 -1.46 11.94 4.48
CA THR A 166 -2.17 13.01 5.19
C THR A 166 -1.39 13.49 6.40
N ALA A 167 -0.85 12.57 7.20
CA ALA A 167 -0.03 12.93 8.36
C ALA A 167 1.24 13.70 7.97
N MET A 168 1.88 13.35 6.85
CA MET A 168 3.02 14.08 6.32
C MET A 168 2.65 15.49 5.83
N LEU A 169 1.52 15.62 5.11
CA LEU A 169 1.06 16.91 4.58
C LEU A 169 0.63 17.89 5.71
N LEU A 170 0.13 17.36 6.81
CA LEU A 170 -0.27 18.15 7.98
C LEU A 170 0.86 18.34 8.99
N ALA A 171 2.07 17.81 8.73
CA ALA A 171 3.19 17.91 9.65
C ALA A 171 3.62 19.38 9.88
N PRO A 172 4.00 19.76 11.11
CA PRO A 172 4.51 21.10 11.41
C PRO A 172 5.75 21.41 10.58
N GLY A 173 5.76 22.54 9.88
CA GLY A 173 6.87 22.98 9.04
C GLY A 173 6.65 22.84 7.54
N ILE A 174 5.60 22.18 7.10
CA ILE A 174 5.16 22.20 5.71
C ILE A 174 4.19 23.38 5.54
N LYS A 175 4.41 24.24 4.55
CA LYS A 175 3.43 25.27 4.19
C LYS A 175 2.11 24.58 3.85
N HIS A 176 1.09 24.86 4.63
CA HIS A 176 -0.24 24.38 4.34
C HIS A 176 -0.67 24.90 2.96
N LEU A 177 -1.12 23.99 2.10
CA LEU A 177 -1.75 24.37 0.85
C LEU A 177 -3.05 25.11 1.20
N GLU A 178 -3.24 26.30 0.66
CA GLU A 178 -4.46 27.07 0.87
C GLU A 178 -5.67 26.20 0.45
N GLY A 179 -6.63 26.02 1.37
CA GLY A 179 -7.82 25.19 1.14
C GLY A 179 -7.63 23.68 1.31
N PHE A 180 -6.48 23.21 1.81
CA PHE A 180 -6.28 21.80 2.13
C PHE A 180 -6.67 21.54 3.59
N ASP A 181 -7.88 21.05 3.80
CA ASP A 181 -8.41 20.68 5.13
C ASP A 181 -8.08 19.22 5.52
N GLY A 182 -7.03 18.66 4.92
CA GLY A 182 -6.50 17.35 5.26
C GLY A 182 -7.17 16.19 4.53
N TYR A 183 -7.65 15.24 5.30
CA TYR A 183 -8.06 13.91 4.84
C TYR A 183 -9.19 13.88 3.80
N LEU A 184 -10.24 14.67 4.00
CA LEU A 184 -11.40 14.69 3.09
C LEU A 184 -11.05 15.26 1.72
N ASN A 185 -10.20 16.28 1.65
CA ASN A 185 -9.76 16.88 0.40
C ASN A 185 -8.88 15.91 -0.40
N LEU A 186 -8.03 15.14 0.30
CA LEU A 186 -7.23 14.10 -0.35
C LEU A 186 -8.12 13.03 -0.97
N LEU A 187 -9.11 12.52 -0.23
CA LEU A 187 -10.05 11.52 -0.73
C LEU A 187 -10.93 12.05 -1.86
N ALA A 188 -11.34 13.32 -1.80
CA ALA A 188 -12.13 13.94 -2.86
C ALA A 188 -11.38 14.00 -4.21
N ILE A 189 -10.05 14.00 -4.19
CA ILE A 189 -9.20 13.94 -5.39
C ILE A 189 -8.92 12.48 -5.78
N THR A 190 -8.59 11.64 -4.80
CA THR A 190 -8.13 10.27 -5.09
C THR A 190 -9.26 9.33 -5.53
N ILE A 191 -10.46 9.46 -4.97
CA ILE A 191 -11.60 8.62 -5.36
C ILE A 191 -11.97 8.80 -6.83
N PRO A 192 -12.19 10.02 -7.37
CA PRO A 192 -12.44 10.17 -8.79
C PRO A 192 -11.27 9.71 -9.67
N ALA A 193 -10.02 9.96 -9.24
CA ALA A 193 -8.83 9.54 -9.99
C ALA A 193 -8.69 8.00 -10.10
N THR A 194 -9.27 7.24 -9.19
CA THR A 194 -9.24 5.76 -9.25
C THR A 194 -10.35 5.18 -10.14
N LEU A 195 -11.34 5.98 -10.53
CA LEU A 195 -12.47 5.56 -11.37
C LEU A 195 -12.22 5.82 -12.87
N ILE A 196 -11.18 6.57 -13.20
CA ILE A 196 -10.74 6.86 -14.59
C ILE A 196 -9.73 5.82 -15.04
#